data_8b6175dd1bcdea419e42fca5b146ba3d
#
_entry.id   8b6175dd1bcdea419e42fca5b146ba3d
#
_cell.length_a   1.000
_cell.length_b   1.000
_cell.length_c   1.000
_cell.angle_alpha   90.00
_cell.angle_beta   90.00
_cell.angle_gamma   90.00
#
_symmetry.space_group_name_H-M   'P 1'
#
loop_
_entity.id
_entity.type
_entity.pdbx_description
1 polymer ?
#
loop_
_entity_poly.entity_id
_entity_poly.type
_entity_poly.pdbx_seq_one_letter_code
_entity_poly.pdbx_strand_id
1 'polypeptide(L)'
;MEKLKPKLFSVMKTYTREQLVKDVVAGIIVAIIALPLSIALALASGVTPEKGIYTAITAGFVISFLGGSRVQIAGPTAAFATIVAGIVAKNGMDGLIIATLLAGVILILMGLLRLGNLIKFIPYTITTGFTSGIAVTIFIGQIKDFLGLSIVTDEPLIETMDKLKAVFVFIGTLNVQALLVGALSLAILIFWPMLPGFLKRIPASLIAVIAGSAAVAGLHLNVNTIGDLYEISNKLPAISLPAFSLTTVQNVLPDAFTIAILAAIESLLSCVVGDSMVNSRHRSNMELIAQGAGNITSALFGGIPATGAIARTAANIKNGGRTPIAGMVHSVVLLLILVVLMPYAALIPMPVIAAILFMVAYNMCDIKTFVNLCKTSPKSDIIVLVSTFVLTVVFDLVVAIEVGILLAAILFMKRMSDVTEVEGWKYVDEDDDADSLALRVVPGHITVYEISGPLFFGAADKILKITLDEKRRCLVLRMRSVSAIDATAMHNLEKLYEDCQKKGIQLIFSHVNEQPWRVIEKNGFIEKVGADNFCAHIDDALKRAEQL
;
A
#
# COMPACT_ATOMS: atom_id res chain seq x y z
N MET A 1 13.96 2.03 -20.29
CA MET A 1 12.88 1.06 -19.98
C MET A 1 13.36 0.08 -18.93
N GLU A 2 12.56 -0.19 -17.91
CA GLU A 2 12.87 -1.19 -16.87
C GLU A 2 12.92 -2.59 -17.50
N LYS A 3 13.99 -3.35 -17.21
CA LYS A 3 14.16 -4.70 -17.79
C LYS A 3 13.33 -5.71 -17.00
N LEU A 4 12.44 -6.44 -17.67
CA LEU A 4 11.73 -7.60 -17.12
C LEU A 4 12.71 -8.79 -16.98
N LYS A 5 13.59 -8.70 -15.99
CA LYS A 5 14.60 -9.73 -15.69
C LYS A 5 14.72 -9.89 -14.17
N PRO A 6 14.68 -11.12 -13.63
CA PRO A 6 14.88 -11.36 -12.21
C PRO A 6 16.20 -10.77 -11.71
N LYS A 7 16.18 -10.21 -10.50
CA LYS A 7 17.36 -9.57 -9.90
C LYS A 7 18.47 -10.57 -9.60
N LEU A 8 18.10 -11.81 -9.30
CA LEU A 8 19.02 -12.94 -9.06
C LEU A 8 20.09 -13.02 -10.15
N PHE A 9 19.70 -13.09 -11.43
CA PHE A 9 20.64 -13.20 -12.55
C PHE A 9 21.58 -12.00 -12.71
N SER A 10 21.24 -10.87 -12.17
CA SER A 10 22.10 -9.68 -12.20
C SER A 10 23.12 -9.72 -11.06
N VAL A 11 22.70 -10.18 -9.88
CA VAL A 11 23.54 -10.23 -8.68
C VAL A 11 24.55 -11.38 -8.75
N MET A 12 24.17 -12.52 -9.36
CA MET A 12 25.06 -13.69 -9.51
C MET A 12 26.35 -13.39 -10.28
N LYS A 13 26.37 -12.34 -11.10
CA LYS A 13 27.60 -11.96 -11.85
C LYS A 13 28.76 -11.51 -10.95
N THR A 14 28.44 -10.98 -9.76
CA THR A 14 29.40 -10.44 -8.79
C THR A 14 29.33 -11.16 -7.45
N TYR A 15 28.76 -12.38 -7.44
CA TYR A 15 28.52 -13.13 -6.22
C TYR A 15 29.81 -13.75 -5.67
N THR A 16 30.04 -13.61 -4.36
CA THR A 16 31.24 -14.13 -3.69
C THR A 16 30.90 -15.23 -2.69
N ARG A 17 31.88 -16.08 -2.36
CA ARG A 17 31.71 -17.13 -1.33
C ARG A 17 31.41 -16.52 0.06
N GLU A 18 32.01 -15.38 0.38
CA GLU A 18 31.74 -14.67 1.63
C GLU A 18 30.26 -14.24 1.73
N GLN A 19 29.72 -13.71 0.61
CA GLN A 19 28.31 -13.33 0.58
C GLN A 19 27.37 -14.55 0.64
N LEU A 20 27.76 -15.70 0.08
CA LEU A 20 27.00 -16.94 0.20
C LEU A 20 26.82 -17.33 1.67
N VAL A 21 27.91 -17.32 2.46
CA VAL A 21 27.83 -17.65 3.89
C VAL A 21 26.89 -16.69 4.63
N LYS A 22 26.99 -15.38 4.34
CA LYS A 22 26.12 -14.37 4.96
C LYS A 22 24.65 -14.58 4.57
N ASP A 23 24.37 -14.87 3.30
CA ASP A 23 23.00 -15.12 2.82
C ASP A 23 22.41 -16.41 3.42
N VAL A 24 23.21 -17.47 3.55
CA VAL A 24 22.78 -18.72 4.20
C VAL A 24 22.46 -18.49 5.68
N VAL A 25 23.34 -17.81 6.41
CA VAL A 25 23.11 -17.50 7.84
C VAL A 25 21.87 -16.60 8.02
N ALA A 26 21.74 -15.57 7.18
CA ALA A 26 20.58 -14.70 7.22
C ALA A 26 19.28 -15.46 6.90
N GLY A 27 19.29 -16.33 5.87
CA GLY A 27 18.15 -17.16 5.50
C GLY A 27 17.70 -18.09 6.63
N ILE A 28 18.64 -18.74 7.33
CA ILE A 28 18.35 -19.60 8.50
C ILE A 28 17.72 -18.78 9.62
N ILE A 29 18.32 -17.64 9.98
CA ILE A 29 17.81 -16.78 11.06
C ILE A 29 16.39 -16.30 10.73
N VAL A 30 16.16 -15.86 9.50
CA VAL A 30 14.83 -15.38 9.09
C VAL A 30 13.81 -16.52 9.05
N ALA A 31 14.20 -17.75 8.70
CA ALA A 31 13.30 -18.91 8.76
C ALA A 31 12.85 -19.19 10.20
N ILE A 32 13.76 -19.11 11.17
CA ILE A 32 13.44 -19.28 12.59
C ILE A 32 12.46 -18.19 13.08
N ILE A 33 12.66 -16.94 12.66
CA ILE A 33 11.75 -15.83 13.00
C ILE A 33 10.38 -16.02 12.34
N ALA A 34 10.37 -16.49 11.09
CA ALA A 34 9.16 -16.60 10.29
C ALA A 34 8.26 -17.77 10.69
N LEU A 35 8.81 -18.82 11.30
CA LEU A 35 8.04 -20.04 11.64
C LEU A 35 6.84 -19.74 12.55
N PRO A 36 7.00 -19.22 13.79
CA PRO A 36 5.86 -18.97 14.68
C PRO A 36 4.93 -17.92 14.08
N LEU A 37 5.45 -16.96 13.35
CA LEU A 37 4.65 -15.92 12.70
C LEU A 37 3.80 -16.49 11.55
N SER A 38 4.34 -17.40 10.74
CA SER A 38 3.56 -18.03 9.64
C SER A 38 2.43 -18.91 10.17
N ILE A 39 2.68 -19.63 11.26
CA ILE A 39 1.65 -20.41 11.99
C ILE A 39 0.57 -19.46 12.51
N ALA A 40 0.97 -18.40 13.25
CA ALA A 40 0.06 -17.44 13.83
C ALA A 40 -0.84 -16.77 12.79
N LEU A 41 -0.28 -16.39 11.64
CA LEU A 41 -1.02 -15.76 10.54
C LEU A 41 -1.98 -16.73 9.84
N ALA A 42 -1.62 -18.00 9.68
CA ALA A 42 -2.54 -19.02 9.18
C ALA A 42 -3.76 -19.18 10.10
N LEU A 43 -3.52 -19.29 11.41
CA LEU A 43 -4.59 -19.39 12.40
C LEU A 43 -5.47 -18.14 12.44
N ALA A 44 -4.88 -16.94 12.39
CA ALA A 44 -5.62 -15.68 12.27
C ALA A 44 -6.45 -15.58 10.97
N SER A 45 -6.02 -16.29 9.94
CA SER A 45 -6.72 -16.40 8.64
C SER A 45 -7.81 -17.48 8.63
N GLY A 46 -8.04 -18.18 9.75
CA GLY A 46 -9.03 -19.25 9.85
C GLY A 46 -8.66 -20.53 9.10
N VAL A 47 -7.38 -20.75 8.83
CA VAL A 47 -6.88 -21.96 8.15
C VAL A 47 -5.90 -22.72 9.03
N THR A 48 -5.59 -23.96 8.64
CA THR A 48 -4.69 -24.83 9.42
C THR A 48 -3.24 -24.30 9.40
N PRO A 49 -2.46 -24.54 10.46
CA PRO A 49 -1.14 -23.95 10.68
C PRO A 49 -0.15 -24.18 9.54
N GLU A 50 -0.15 -25.37 8.94
CA GLU A 50 0.76 -25.77 7.87
C GLU A 50 0.58 -24.91 6.60
N LYS A 51 -0.63 -24.38 6.34
CA LYS A 51 -0.89 -23.55 5.14
C LYS A 51 -0.08 -22.26 5.12
N GLY A 52 0.14 -21.67 6.29
CA GLY A 52 1.03 -20.51 6.40
C GLY A 52 2.50 -20.85 6.11
N ILE A 53 2.94 -22.04 6.51
CA ILE A 53 4.29 -22.54 6.22
C ILE A 53 4.41 -22.90 4.73
N TYR A 54 3.39 -23.56 4.14
CA TYR A 54 3.35 -23.85 2.70
C TYR A 54 3.51 -22.57 1.87
N THR A 55 2.82 -21.50 2.27
CA THR A 55 2.95 -20.19 1.63
C THR A 55 4.38 -19.65 1.72
N ALA A 56 4.99 -19.67 2.91
CA ALA A 56 6.35 -19.17 3.10
C ALA A 56 7.40 -20.00 2.33
N ILE A 57 7.16 -21.31 2.16
CA ILE A 57 8.00 -22.20 1.36
C ILE A 57 7.83 -21.90 -0.13
N THR A 58 6.62 -22.05 -0.65
CA THR A 58 6.35 -22.07 -2.09
C THR A 58 6.42 -20.67 -2.69
N ALA A 59 5.61 -19.73 -2.18
CA ALA A 59 5.66 -18.36 -2.65
C ALA A 59 6.99 -17.69 -2.31
N GLY A 60 7.51 -17.90 -1.09
CA GLY A 60 8.79 -17.33 -0.67
C GLY A 60 9.94 -17.70 -1.60
N PHE A 61 10.01 -18.98 -2.01
CA PHE A 61 11.01 -19.46 -2.96
C PHE A 61 10.84 -18.83 -4.34
N VAL A 62 9.64 -18.89 -4.92
CA VAL A 62 9.35 -18.40 -6.27
C VAL A 62 9.56 -16.89 -6.37
N ILE A 63 9.09 -16.13 -5.37
CA ILE A 63 9.26 -14.68 -5.32
C ILE A 63 10.75 -14.32 -5.18
N SER A 64 11.51 -15.03 -4.34
CA SER A 64 12.95 -14.79 -4.23
C SER A 64 13.70 -15.13 -5.53
N PHE A 65 13.31 -16.19 -6.24
CA PHE A 65 13.94 -16.62 -7.49
C PHE A 65 13.64 -15.66 -8.65
N LEU A 66 12.36 -15.27 -8.83
CA LEU A 66 11.91 -14.43 -9.94
C LEU A 66 11.92 -12.94 -9.63
N GLY A 67 12.06 -12.54 -8.36
CA GLY A 67 11.82 -11.20 -7.87
C GLY A 67 12.68 -10.10 -8.48
N GLY A 68 12.12 -8.90 -8.41
CA GLY A 68 12.80 -7.66 -8.80
C GLY A 68 13.67 -7.06 -7.68
N SER A 69 13.53 -7.52 -6.45
CA SER A 69 14.32 -7.09 -5.29
C SER A 69 15.54 -7.98 -5.05
N ARG A 70 16.55 -7.41 -4.39
CA ARG A 70 17.74 -8.19 -3.97
C ARG A 70 17.55 -8.90 -2.64
N VAL A 71 16.73 -8.36 -1.76
CA VAL A 71 16.75 -8.68 -0.32
C VAL A 71 15.38 -9.02 0.25
N GLN A 72 14.32 -8.90 -0.56
CA GLN A 72 12.96 -9.14 -0.11
C GLN A 72 12.75 -10.58 0.33
N ILE A 73 12.07 -10.73 1.46
CA ILE A 73 11.54 -12.00 1.95
C ILE A 73 10.03 -11.93 1.85
N ALA A 74 9.45 -12.87 1.13
CA ALA A 74 8.01 -12.98 0.96
C ALA A 74 7.42 -14.15 1.76
N GLY A 75 6.10 -14.11 1.96
CA GLY A 75 5.34 -15.14 2.65
C GLY A 75 3.97 -14.61 3.13
N PRO A 76 3.29 -15.31 4.02
CA PRO A 76 2.03 -14.83 4.57
C PRO A 76 2.27 -13.57 5.40
N THR A 77 1.37 -12.59 5.29
CA THR A 77 1.41 -11.33 6.06
C THR A 77 0.12 -11.09 6.82
N ALA A 78 0.21 -10.28 7.85
CA ALA A 78 -0.93 -9.94 8.70
C ALA A 78 -2.04 -9.20 7.93
N ALA A 79 -1.69 -8.47 6.88
CA ALA A 79 -2.63 -7.74 6.05
C ALA A 79 -3.65 -8.64 5.35
N PHE A 80 -3.26 -9.88 5.03
CA PHE A 80 -4.19 -10.83 4.42
C PHE A 80 -5.06 -11.58 5.41
N ALA A 81 -4.76 -11.57 6.71
CA ALA A 81 -5.43 -12.44 7.66
C ALA A 81 -6.95 -12.26 7.68
N THR A 82 -7.43 -11.02 7.71
CA THR A 82 -8.86 -10.71 7.73
C THR A 82 -9.56 -11.02 6.40
N ILE A 83 -8.90 -10.72 5.27
CA ILE A 83 -9.44 -11.01 3.93
C ILE A 83 -9.56 -12.51 3.73
N VAL A 84 -8.50 -13.25 4.03
CA VAL A 84 -8.48 -14.71 3.89
C VAL A 84 -9.54 -15.34 4.79
N ALA A 85 -9.66 -14.91 6.05
CA ALA A 85 -10.70 -15.40 6.95
C ALA A 85 -12.12 -15.15 6.40
N GLY A 86 -12.37 -13.98 5.81
CA GLY A 86 -13.65 -13.64 5.17
C GLY A 86 -13.95 -14.53 3.97
N ILE A 87 -12.97 -14.76 3.09
CA ILE A 87 -13.13 -15.62 1.90
C ILE A 87 -13.38 -17.08 2.31
N VAL A 88 -12.58 -17.59 3.25
CA VAL A 88 -12.72 -18.98 3.75
C VAL A 88 -14.09 -19.19 4.39
N ALA A 89 -14.57 -18.23 5.18
CA ALA A 89 -15.88 -18.33 5.82
C ALA A 89 -17.04 -18.31 4.81
N LYS A 90 -16.94 -17.53 3.73
CA LYS A 90 -18.00 -17.40 2.71
C LYS A 90 -17.92 -18.46 1.61
N ASN A 91 -16.73 -18.79 1.14
CA ASN A 91 -16.50 -19.57 -0.08
C ASN A 91 -15.62 -20.81 0.14
N GLY A 92 -15.24 -21.09 1.39
CA GLY A 92 -14.38 -22.22 1.73
C GLY A 92 -12.95 -22.10 1.20
N MET A 93 -12.19 -23.19 1.31
CA MET A 93 -10.81 -23.25 0.81
C MET A 93 -10.71 -23.20 -0.71
N ASP A 94 -11.64 -23.80 -1.43
CA ASP A 94 -11.66 -23.75 -2.90
C ASP A 94 -11.83 -22.30 -3.41
N GLY A 95 -12.72 -21.53 -2.76
CA GLY A 95 -12.88 -20.10 -3.04
C GLY A 95 -11.60 -19.31 -2.80
N LEU A 96 -10.88 -19.58 -1.71
CA LEU A 96 -9.60 -18.95 -1.43
C LEU A 96 -8.54 -19.29 -2.48
N ILE A 97 -8.43 -20.56 -2.88
CA ILE A 97 -7.48 -21.00 -3.91
C ILE A 97 -7.78 -20.27 -5.23
N ILE A 98 -9.05 -20.22 -5.64
CA ILE A 98 -9.45 -19.54 -6.88
C ILE A 98 -9.16 -18.03 -6.80
N ALA A 99 -9.51 -17.37 -5.69
CA ALA A 99 -9.22 -15.94 -5.49
C ALA A 99 -7.72 -15.65 -5.57
N THR A 100 -6.89 -16.50 -4.95
CA THR A 100 -5.43 -16.34 -4.95
C THR A 100 -4.82 -16.60 -6.33
N LEU A 101 -5.32 -17.59 -7.07
CA LEU A 101 -4.93 -17.84 -8.47
C LEU A 101 -5.24 -16.65 -9.36
N LEU A 102 -6.47 -16.13 -9.27
CA LEU A 102 -6.89 -14.94 -10.02
C LEU A 102 -6.06 -13.71 -9.66
N ALA A 103 -5.82 -13.48 -8.37
CA ALA A 103 -4.94 -12.41 -7.90
C ALA A 103 -3.53 -12.54 -8.47
N GLY A 104 -2.99 -13.76 -8.52
CA GLY A 104 -1.71 -14.04 -9.13
C GLY A 104 -1.66 -13.70 -10.62
N VAL A 105 -2.71 -14.04 -11.37
CA VAL A 105 -2.83 -13.67 -12.80
C VAL A 105 -2.91 -12.15 -12.96
N ILE A 106 -3.73 -11.46 -12.14
CA ILE A 106 -3.85 -10.00 -12.15
C ILE A 106 -2.48 -9.36 -11.90
N LEU A 107 -1.72 -9.81 -10.91
CA LEU A 107 -0.38 -9.30 -10.60
C LEU A 107 0.60 -9.50 -11.77
N ILE A 108 0.58 -10.66 -12.43
CA ILE A 108 1.39 -10.89 -13.63
C ILE A 108 1.02 -9.91 -14.74
N LEU A 109 -0.27 -9.73 -15.00
CA LEU A 109 -0.75 -8.77 -16.00
C LEU A 109 -0.35 -7.34 -15.64
N MET A 110 -0.48 -6.93 -14.37
CA MET A 110 -0.01 -5.61 -13.91
C MET A 110 1.49 -5.43 -14.17
N GLY A 111 2.31 -6.44 -13.90
CA GLY A 111 3.75 -6.40 -14.16
C GLY A 111 4.09 -6.32 -15.65
N LEU A 112 3.42 -7.10 -16.51
CA LEU A 112 3.59 -7.09 -17.97
C LEU A 112 3.14 -5.76 -18.60
N LEU A 113 2.02 -5.20 -18.14
CA LEU A 113 1.51 -3.89 -18.54
C LEU A 113 2.31 -2.73 -17.93
N ARG A 114 3.35 -3.03 -17.12
CA ARG A 114 4.24 -2.05 -16.48
C ARG A 114 3.55 -1.11 -15.50
N LEU A 115 2.52 -1.59 -14.83
CA LEU A 115 1.76 -0.83 -13.84
C LEU A 115 2.48 -0.70 -12.48
N GLY A 116 3.65 -1.30 -12.29
CA GLY A 116 4.42 -1.19 -11.04
C GLY A 116 4.77 0.24 -10.62
N ASN A 117 4.77 1.17 -11.57
CA ASN A 117 4.93 2.59 -11.27
C ASN A 117 3.65 3.27 -10.77
N LEU A 118 2.46 2.70 -10.99
CA LEU A 118 1.19 3.29 -10.57
C LEU A 118 1.02 3.28 -9.04
N ILE A 119 1.68 2.37 -8.35
CA ILE A 119 1.66 2.32 -6.88
C ILE A 119 2.18 3.62 -6.24
N LYS A 120 3.01 4.38 -6.94
CA LYS A 120 3.43 5.72 -6.48
C LYS A 120 2.28 6.71 -6.33
N PHE A 121 1.15 6.43 -6.95
CA PHE A 121 -0.06 7.27 -6.85
C PHE A 121 -0.97 6.90 -5.68
N ILE A 122 -0.65 5.84 -4.93
CA ILE A 122 -1.37 5.53 -3.71
C ILE A 122 -0.82 6.39 -2.58
N PRO A 123 -1.64 7.30 -2.00
CA PRO A 123 -1.19 8.18 -0.94
C PRO A 123 -0.74 7.41 0.29
N TYR A 124 0.30 7.91 0.95
CA TYR A 124 0.82 7.34 2.19
C TYR A 124 -0.22 7.29 3.32
N THR A 125 -1.16 8.22 3.32
CA THR A 125 -2.28 8.28 4.26
C THR A 125 -3.23 7.09 4.13
N ILE A 126 -3.48 6.61 2.91
CA ILE A 126 -4.29 5.39 2.70
C ILE A 126 -3.55 4.19 3.28
N THR A 127 -2.27 4.01 2.93
CA THR A 127 -1.49 2.86 3.40
C THR A 127 -1.37 2.84 4.93
N THR A 128 -1.16 3.99 5.56
CA THR A 128 -1.11 4.11 7.03
C THR A 128 -2.49 3.88 7.66
N GLY A 129 -3.55 4.40 7.06
CA GLY A 129 -4.92 4.23 7.55
C GLY A 129 -5.34 2.77 7.57
N PHE A 130 -5.20 2.06 6.44
CA PHE A 130 -5.60 0.65 6.38
C PHE A 130 -4.69 -0.26 7.20
N THR A 131 -3.35 -0.05 7.22
CA THR A 131 -2.46 -0.88 8.05
C THR A 131 -2.75 -0.75 9.53
N SER A 132 -3.04 0.46 10.00
CA SER A 132 -3.48 0.69 11.39
C SER A 132 -4.86 0.07 11.65
N GLY A 133 -5.79 0.14 10.70
CA GLY A 133 -7.09 -0.52 10.79
C GLY A 133 -6.97 -2.04 10.90
N ILE A 134 -6.18 -2.68 10.02
CA ILE A 134 -5.88 -4.11 10.08
C ILE A 134 -5.25 -4.50 11.43
N ALA A 135 -4.33 -3.67 11.94
CA ALA A 135 -3.72 -3.93 13.25
C ALA A 135 -4.78 -4.01 14.36
N VAL A 136 -5.74 -3.10 14.36
CA VAL A 136 -6.87 -3.12 15.33
C VAL A 136 -7.75 -4.35 15.12
N THR A 137 -8.07 -4.74 13.90
CA THR A 137 -8.89 -5.94 13.62
C THR A 137 -8.20 -7.22 14.07
N ILE A 138 -6.88 -7.34 13.84
CA ILE A 138 -6.09 -8.47 14.34
C ILE A 138 -6.08 -8.48 15.86
N PHE A 139 -5.83 -7.34 16.50
CA PHE A 139 -5.82 -7.24 17.95
C PHE A 139 -7.16 -7.73 18.55
N ILE A 140 -8.28 -7.20 18.06
CA ILE A 140 -9.62 -7.60 18.50
C ILE A 140 -9.86 -9.10 18.28
N GLY A 141 -9.46 -9.63 17.12
CA GLY A 141 -9.61 -11.04 16.79
C GLY A 141 -8.85 -11.99 17.72
N GLN A 142 -7.77 -11.54 18.34
CA GLN A 142 -6.92 -12.36 19.22
C GLN A 142 -7.31 -12.28 20.70
N ILE A 143 -8.22 -11.39 21.10
CA ILE A 143 -8.65 -11.26 22.50
C ILE A 143 -9.25 -12.57 23.02
N LYS A 144 -10.04 -13.28 22.21
CA LYS A 144 -10.62 -14.57 22.54
C LYS A 144 -9.57 -15.57 23.00
N ASP A 145 -8.54 -15.77 22.19
CA ASP A 145 -7.50 -16.78 22.43
C ASP A 145 -6.54 -16.36 23.54
N PHE A 146 -6.28 -15.06 23.68
CA PHE A 146 -5.46 -14.50 24.77
C PHE A 146 -6.12 -14.69 26.13
N LEU A 147 -7.43 -14.47 26.22
CA LEU A 147 -8.21 -14.63 27.45
C LEU A 147 -8.74 -16.07 27.64
N GLY A 148 -8.56 -16.95 26.67
CA GLY A 148 -9.06 -18.32 26.69
C GLY A 148 -10.59 -18.40 26.78
N LEU A 149 -11.32 -17.50 26.08
CA LEU A 149 -12.76 -17.44 26.11
C LEU A 149 -13.39 -18.60 25.34
N SER A 150 -14.42 -19.21 25.93
CA SER A 150 -15.25 -20.23 25.27
C SER A 150 -16.45 -19.55 24.60
N ILE A 151 -16.25 -19.13 23.34
CA ILE A 151 -17.30 -18.49 22.55
C ILE A 151 -18.04 -19.58 21.77
N VAL A 152 -19.33 -19.77 22.10
CA VAL A 152 -20.23 -20.67 21.38
C VAL A 152 -21.26 -19.82 20.65
N THR A 153 -21.20 -19.82 19.30
CA THR A 153 -22.12 -19.10 18.42
C THR A 153 -22.57 -20.01 17.29
N ASP A 154 -23.82 -19.89 16.86
CA ASP A 154 -24.39 -20.67 15.75
C ASP A 154 -23.80 -20.26 14.39
N GLU A 155 -23.34 -19.00 14.27
CA GLU A 155 -22.75 -18.46 13.06
C GLU A 155 -21.27 -18.09 13.26
N PRO A 156 -20.42 -18.24 12.23
CA PRO A 156 -19.01 -17.83 12.32
C PRO A 156 -18.89 -16.31 12.46
N LEU A 157 -18.14 -15.85 13.46
CA LEU A 157 -17.88 -14.44 13.69
C LEU A 157 -16.86 -13.93 12.66
N ILE A 158 -17.32 -13.26 11.61
CA ILE A 158 -16.47 -12.73 10.54
C ILE A 158 -16.11 -11.29 10.83
N GLU A 159 -17.12 -10.45 11.13
CA GLU A 159 -16.94 -9.02 11.31
C GLU A 159 -16.23 -8.66 12.62
N THR A 160 -15.41 -7.60 12.59
CA THR A 160 -14.63 -7.15 13.76
C THR A 160 -15.54 -6.72 14.90
N MET A 161 -16.65 -6.05 14.57
CA MET A 161 -17.62 -5.59 15.58
C MET A 161 -18.34 -6.75 16.26
N ASP A 162 -18.65 -7.84 15.54
CA ASP A 162 -19.29 -9.01 16.13
C ASP A 162 -18.31 -9.80 17.00
N LYS A 163 -17.04 -9.91 16.61
CA LYS A 163 -15.98 -10.44 17.48
C LYS A 163 -15.87 -9.64 18.77
N LEU A 164 -15.91 -8.32 18.70
CA LEU A 164 -15.83 -7.44 19.87
C LEU A 164 -17.05 -7.62 20.78
N LYS A 165 -18.28 -7.66 20.23
CA LYS A 165 -19.50 -7.94 20.99
C LYS A 165 -19.43 -9.31 21.67
N ALA A 166 -18.98 -10.36 20.95
CA ALA A 166 -18.83 -11.70 21.49
C ALA A 166 -17.86 -11.74 22.68
N VAL A 167 -16.73 -10.99 22.61
CA VAL A 167 -15.81 -10.89 23.74
C VAL A 167 -16.52 -10.33 24.98
N PHE A 168 -17.33 -9.29 24.86
CA PHE A 168 -18.08 -8.73 25.99
C PHE A 168 -19.14 -9.69 26.53
N VAL A 169 -19.86 -10.39 25.66
CA VAL A 169 -20.91 -11.35 26.07
C VAL A 169 -20.30 -12.55 26.81
N PHE A 170 -19.17 -13.06 26.32
CA PHE A 170 -18.56 -14.28 26.84
C PHE A 170 -17.38 -13.99 27.81
N ILE A 171 -17.20 -12.77 28.28
CA ILE A 171 -16.11 -12.39 29.21
C ILE A 171 -16.15 -13.22 30.52
N GLY A 172 -17.32 -13.65 30.95
CA GLY A 172 -17.50 -14.50 32.12
C GLY A 172 -16.90 -15.93 31.98
N THR A 173 -16.52 -16.35 30.76
CA THR A 173 -15.84 -17.64 30.50
C THR A 173 -14.32 -17.54 30.55
N LEU A 174 -13.75 -16.43 31.04
CA LEU A 174 -12.33 -16.16 31.10
C LEU A 174 -11.57 -17.31 31.79
N ASN A 175 -10.52 -17.80 31.08
CA ASN A 175 -9.61 -18.79 31.64
C ASN A 175 -8.36 -18.10 32.21
N VAL A 176 -8.24 -18.07 33.54
CA VAL A 176 -7.11 -17.40 34.22
C VAL A 176 -5.77 -18.03 33.85
N GLN A 177 -5.71 -19.35 33.60
CA GLN A 177 -4.47 -20.01 33.20
C GLN A 177 -4.05 -19.60 31.79
N ALA A 178 -4.99 -19.45 30.86
CA ALA A 178 -4.73 -18.92 29.53
C ALA A 178 -4.22 -17.48 29.59
N LEU A 179 -4.87 -16.63 30.39
CA LEU A 179 -4.44 -15.25 30.61
C LEU A 179 -3.01 -15.17 31.16
N LEU A 180 -2.64 -16.00 32.14
CA LEU A 180 -1.29 -16.02 32.71
C LEU A 180 -0.25 -16.47 31.68
N VAL A 181 -0.52 -17.49 30.88
CA VAL A 181 0.36 -17.95 29.81
C VAL A 181 0.51 -16.86 28.73
N GLY A 182 -0.59 -16.21 28.36
CA GLY A 182 -0.58 -15.09 27.41
C GLY A 182 0.24 -13.88 27.94
N ALA A 183 0.03 -13.50 29.19
CA ALA A 183 0.77 -12.41 29.85
C ALA A 183 2.27 -12.72 29.98
N LEU A 184 2.64 -13.95 30.35
CA LEU A 184 4.03 -14.39 30.37
C LEU A 184 4.67 -14.28 28.99
N SER A 185 3.96 -14.77 27.96
CA SER A 185 4.43 -14.72 26.57
C SER A 185 4.61 -13.29 26.09
N LEU A 186 3.65 -12.41 26.39
CA LEU A 186 3.73 -10.99 26.06
C LEU A 186 4.91 -10.31 26.79
N ALA A 187 5.13 -10.63 28.06
CA ALA A 187 6.28 -10.15 28.81
C ALA A 187 7.60 -10.58 28.15
N ILE A 188 7.72 -11.85 27.76
CA ILE A 188 8.89 -12.34 27.02
C ILE A 188 9.08 -11.55 25.72
N LEU A 189 8.03 -11.37 24.93
CA LEU A 189 8.09 -10.65 23.65
C LEU A 189 8.55 -9.19 23.80
N ILE A 190 8.18 -8.52 24.91
CA ILE A 190 8.53 -7.12 25.19
C ILE A 190 9.95 -7.01 25.76
N PHE A 191 10.28 -7.82 26.78
CA PHE A 191 11.52 -7.66 27.54
C PHE A 191 12.72 -8.41 26.95
N TRP A 192 12.52 -9.54 26.24
CA TRP A 192 13.61 -10.31 25.66
C TRP A 192 14.50 -9.51 24.70
N PRO A 193 13.97 -8.65 23.80
CA PRO A 193 14.81 -7.83 22.94
C PRO A 193 15.66 -6.78 23.68
N MET A 194 15.36 -6.50 24.94
CA MET A 194 16.11 -5.55 25.78
C MET A 194 17.31 -6.19 26.47
N LEU A 195 17.41 -7.53 26.45
CA LEU A 195 18.52 -8.25 27.08
C LEU A 195 19.85 -7.98 26.37
N PRO A 196 20.97 -7.90 27.11
CA PRO A 196 22.28 -7.66 26.54
C PRO A 196 22.88 -8.91 25.87
N GLY A 197 23.84 -8.70 24.97
CA GLY A 197 24.72 -9.74 24.45
C GLY A 197 24.07 -10.70 23.44
N PHE A 198 24.42 -11.99 23.52
CA PHE A 198 24.00 -13.04 22.59
C PHE A 198 22.49 -13.34 22.66
N LEU A 199 21.89 -13.22 23.83
CA LEU A 199 20.47 -13.51 24.05
C LEU A 199 19.55 -12.68 23.15
N LYS A 200 19.91 -11.44 22.89
CA LYS A 200 19.15 -10.55 21.97
C LYS A 200 19.07 -11.08 20.53
N ARG A 201 20.00 -11.94 20.12
CA ARG A 201 20.02 -12.51 18.77
C ARG A 201 18.99 -13.61 18.57
N ILE A 202 18.52 -14.22 19.65
CA ILE A 202 17.48 -15.27 19.59
C ILE A 202 16.13 -14.58 19.47
N PRO A 203 15.29 -14.97 18.50
CA PRO A 203 13.96 -14.37 18.32
C PRO A 203 13.09 -14.55 19.57
N ALA A 204 12.53 -13.43 20.08
CA ALA A 204 11.66 -13.45 21.26
C ALA A 204 10.43 -14.34 21.07
N SER A 205 9.87 -14.41 19.85
CA SER A 205 8.73 -15.27 19.51
C SER A 205 9.06 -16.76 19.68
N LEU A 206 10.26 -17.19 19.32
CA LEU A 206 10.71 -18.57 19.55
C LEU A 206 10.79 -18.90 21.05
N ILE A 207 11.35 -17.99 21.84
CA ILE A 207 11.46 -18.16 23.29
C ILE A 207 10.06 -18.19 23.93
N ALA A 208 9.15 -17.31 23.51
CA ALA A 208 7.77 -17.28 24.00
C ALA A 208 7.05 -18.61 23.72
N VAL A 209 7.22 -19.16 22.50
CA VAL A 209 6.66 -20.48 22.13
C VAL A 209 7.24 -21.59 23.02
N ILE A 210 8.56 -21.68 23.15
CA ILE A 210 9.21 -22.73 23.96
C ILE A 210 8.79 -22.61 25.42
N ALA A 211 8.86 -21.41 26.01
CA ALA A 211 8.54 -21.17 27.41
C ALA A 211 7.05 -21.41 27.71
N GLY A 212 6.16 -20.92 26.83
CA GLY A 212 4.72 -21.13 26.99
C GLY A 212 4.31 -22.60 26.84
N SER A 213 4.85 -23.32 25.85
CA SER A 213 4.60 -24.76 25.69
C SER A 213 5.16 -25.57 26.86
N ALA A 214 6.36 -25.26 27.34
CA ALA A 214 6.96 -25.90 28.50
C ALA A 214 6.15 -25.64 29.78
N ALA A 215 5.65 -24.41 29.98
CA ALA A 215 4.81 -24.07 31.13
C ALA A 215 3.48 -24.85 31.12
N VAL A 216 2.79 -24.92 29.95
CA VAL A 216 1.50 -25.64 29.84
C VAL A 216 1.71 -27.14 30.04
N ALA A 217 2.71 -27.75 29.37
CA ALA A 217 2.98 -29.17 29.50
C ALA A 217 3.53 -29.54 30.88
N GLY A 218 4.45 -28.77 31.46
CA GLY A 218 5.09 -29.07 32.73
C GLY A 218 4.22 -28.84 33.96
N LEU A 219 3.31 -27.86 33.90
CA LEU A 219 2.38 -27.54 34.98
C LEU A 219 0.98 -28.13 34.76
N HIS A 220 0.79 -28.91 33.69
CA HIS A 220 -0.50 -29.51 33.29
C HIS A 220 -1.66 -28.49 33.29
N LEU A 221 -1.41 -27.29 32.71
CA LEU A 221 -2.41 -26.23 32.69
C LEU A 221 -3.54 -26.57 31.68
N ASN A 222 -4.76 -26.26 32.07
CA ASN A 222 -5.92 -26.42 31.21
C ASN A 222 -6.05 -25.25 30.24
N VAL A 223 -5.23 -25.26 29.19
CA VAL A 223 -5.14 -24.22 28.15
C VAL A 223 -5.16 -24.89 26.80
N ASN A 224 -6.02 -24.43 25.90
CA ASN A 224 -6.10 -24.98 24.55
C ASN A 224 -4.77 -24.78 23.81
N THR A 225 -4.29 -25.87 23.23
CA THR A 225 -3.13 -25.87 22.32
C THR A 225 -3.59 -25.91 20.85
N ILE A 226 -2.67 -25.71 19.92
CA ILE A 226 -2.99 -25.85 18.49
C ILE A 226 -3.50 -27.27 18.20
N GLY A 227 -2.90 -28.29 18.81
CA GLY A 227 -3.28 -29.69 18.62
C GLY A 227 -4.68 -30.05 19.15
N ASP A 228 -5.22 -29.28 20.11
CA ASP A 228 -6.57 -29.45 20.60
C ASP A 228 -7.64 -28.93 19.63
N LEU A 229 -7.27 -27.97 18.79
CA LEU A 229 -8.19 -27.27 17.88
C LEU A 229 -8.01 -27.64 16.41
N TYR A 230 -6.82 -28.10 16.02
CA TYR A 230 -6.45 -28.34 14.62
C TYR A 230 -5.70 -29.66 14.45
N GLU A 231 -6.04 -30.40 13.40
CA GLU A 231 -5.24 -31.54 12.96
C GLU A 231 -3.98 -31.01 12.26
N ILE A 232 -2.80 -31.35 12.79
CA ILE A 232 -1.53 -30.88 12.27
C ILE A 232 -0.93 -31.90 11.32
N SER A 233 -0.63 -31.47 10.11
CA SER A 233 0.02 -32.30 9.10
C SER A 233 1.47 -31.87 8.88
N ASN A 234 2.39 -32.84 8.89
CA ASN A 234 3.77 -32.64 8.45
C ASN A 234 4.00 -33.07 7.00
N LYS A 235 2.91 -33.32 6.26
CA LYS A 235 2.99 -33.70 4.85
C LYS A 235 3.58 -32.55 4.04
N LEU A 236 4.34 -32.90 3.03
CA LEU A 236 4.84 -31.93 2.06
C LEU A 236 3.69 -31.28 1.30
N PRO A 237 3.81 -30.01 0.94
CA PRO A 237 2.80 -29.34 0.11
C PRO A 237 2.64 -30.12 -1.21
N ALA A 238 1.43 -30.56 -1.48
CA ALA A 238 1.08 -31.28 -2.70
C ALA A 238 0.20 -30.38 -3.58
N ILE A 239 0.30 -30.56 -4.88
CA ILE A 239 -0.55 -29.82 -5.83
C ILE A 239 -2.00 -30.24 -5.63
N SER A 240 -2.85 -29.29 -5.35
CA SER A 240 -4.29 -29.44 -5.24
C SER A 240 -4.98 -28.48 -6.19
N LEU A 241 -5.80 -29.00 -7.08
CA LEU A 241 -6.61 -28.19 -7.97
C LEU A 241 -7.98 -27.98 -7.33
N PRO A 242 -8.48 -26.73 -7.25
CA PRO A 242 -9.79 -26.45 -6.70
C PRO A 242 -10.89 -26.94 -7.64
N ALA A 243 -12.07 -27.17 -7.10
CA ALA A 243 -13.26 -27.40 -7.90
C ALA A 243 -13.68 -26.07 -8.58
N PHE A 244 -13.36 -25.93 -9.85
CA PHE A 244 -13.72 -24.74 -10.62
C PHE A 244 -15.21 -24.67 -10.89
N SER A 245 -15.87 -23.60 -10.41
CA SER A 245 -17.23 -23.23 -10.78
C SER A 245 -17.25 -21.78 -11.25
N LEU A 246 -17.99 -21.50 -12.31
CA LEU A 246 -18.13 -20.13 -12.82
C LEU A 246 -18.75 -19.20 -11.77
N THR A 247 -19.68 -19.70 -10.99
CA THR A 247 -20.31 -18.97 -9.88
C THR A 247 -19.30 -18.63 -8.80
N THR A 248 -18.44 -19.58 -8.42
CA THR A 248 -17.37 -19.32 -7.44
C THR A 248 -16.40 -18.27 -7.95
N VAL A 249 -15.97 -18.34 -9.23
CA VAL A 249 -15.10 -17.35 -9.86
C VAL A 249 -15.72 -15.95 -9.80
N GLN A 250 -17.01 -15.82 -10.14
CA GLN A 250 -17.71 -14.53 -10.09
C GLN A 250 -17.79 -13.97 -8.66
N ASN A 251 -18.08 -14.82 -7.68
CA ASN A 251 -18.20 -14.42 -6.28
C ASN A 251 -16.88 -13.95 -5.66
N VAL A 252 -15.75 -14.59 -6.04
CA VAL A 252 -14.44 -14.26 -5.45
C VAL A 252 -13.63 -13.25 -6.28
N LEU A 253 -14.14 -12.80 -7.42
CA LEU A 253 -13.43 -11.86 -8.29
C LEU A 253 -13.10 -10.52 -7.60
N PRO A 254 -14.00 -9.87 -6.83
CA PRO A 254 -13.68 -8.67 -6.06
C PRO A 254 -12.56 -8.93 -5.04
N ASP A 255 -12.62 -10.07 -4.34
CA ASP A 255 -11.60 -10.48 -3.38
C ASP A 255 -10.24 -10.70 -4.07
N ALA A 256 -10.23 -11.27 -5.27
CA ALA A 256 -9.01 -11.47 -6.05
C ALA A 256 -8.36 -10.13 -6.44
N PHE A 257 -9.13 -9.12 -6.84
CA PHE A 257 -8.63 -7.77 -7.08
C PHE A 257 -8.03 -7.15 -5.83
N THR A 258 -8.70 -7.31 -4.69
CA THR A 258 -8.21 -6.80 -3.40
C THR A 258 -6.90 -7.46 -3.00
N ILE A 259 -6.80 -8.80 -3.08
CA ILE A 259 -5.56 -9.54 -2.82
C ILE A 259 -4.45 -9.03 -3.76
N ALA A 260 -4.73 -8.85 -5.05
CA ALA A 260 -3.73 -8.39 -6.01
C ALA A 260 -3.23 -6.98 -5.71
N ILE A 261 -4.14 -6.03 -5.44
CA ILE A 261 -3.78 -4.64 -5.12
C ILE A 261 -2.97 -4.59 -3.82
N LEU A 262 -3.42 -5.29 -2.78
CA LEU A 262 -2.75 -5.31 -1.49
C LEU A 262 -1.38 -5.97 -1.58
N ALA A 263 -1.25 -7.10 -2.29
CA ALA A 263 0.03 -7.75 -2.55
C ALA A 263 0.99 -6.83 -3.31
N ALA A 264 0.49 -6.10 -4.30
CA ALA A 264 1.27 -5.13 -5.06
C ALA A 264 1.78 -3.99 -4.16
N ILE A 265 0.89 -3.39 -3.35
CA ILE A 265 1.24 -2.29 -2.44
C ILE A 265 2.28 -2.74 -1.42
N GLU A 266 2.01 -3.81 -0.67
CA GLU A 266 2.89 -4.27 0.40
C GLU A 266 4.25 -4.73 -0.14
N SER A 267 4.27 -5.48 -1.25
CA SER A 267 5.53 -5.97 -1.80
C SER A 267 6.41 -4.83 -2.31
N LEU A 268 5.83 -3.83 -3.00
CA LEU A 268 6.62 -2.70 -3.50
C LEU A 268 7.04 -1.74 -2.37
N LEU A 269 6.22 -1.56 -1.34
CA LEU A 269 6.64 -0.85 -0.12
C LEU A 269 7.79 -1.58 0.59
N SER A 270 7.69 -2.91 0.73
CA SER A 270 8.78 -3.73 1.28
C SER A 270 10.07 -3.60 0.45
N CYS A 271 9.95 -3.55 -0.88
CA CYS A 271 11.10 -3.31 -1.77
C CYS A 271 11.72 -1.93 -1.56
N VAL A 272 10.90 -0.87 -1.43
CA VAL A 272 11.39 0.50 -1.18
C VAL A 272 12.13 0.59 0.14
N VAL A 273 11.58 -0.01 1.21
CA VAL A 273 12.26 -0.07 2.52
C VAL A 273 13.55 -0.87 2.41
N GLY A 274 13.53 -2.03 1.76
CA GLY A 274 14.73 -2.83 1.54
C GLY A 274 15.79 -2.07 0.73
N ASP A 275 15.40 -1.37 -0.32
CA ASP A 275 16.31 -0.57 -1.15
C ASP A 275 16.99 0.54 -0.36
N SER A 276 16.24 1.25 0.50
CA SER A 276 16.80 2.32 1.34
C SER A 276 17.86 1.78 2.33
N MET A 277 17.68 0.55 2.83
CA MET A 277 18.61 -0.07 3.78
C MET A 277 19.89 -0.59 3.12
N VAL A 278 19.85 -0.95 1.81
CA VAL A 278 21.01 -1.54 1.10
C VAL A 278 21.51 -0.67 -0.06
N ASN A 279 20.99 0.55 -0.20
CA ASN A 279 21.29 1.48 -1.29
C ASN A 279 21.20 0.81 -2.68
N SER A 280 20.04 0.22 -2.96
CA SER A 280 19.75 -0.49 -4.22
C SER A 280 18.51 0.10 -4.88
N ARG A 281 18.17 -0.41 -6.06
CA ARG A 281 16.90 -0.17 -6.73
C ARG A 281 16.30 -1.49 -7.18
N HIS A 282 15.08 -1.75 -6.75
CA HIS A 282 14.31 -2.90 -7.21
C HIS A 282 13.75 -2.67 -8.62
N ARG A 283 13.22 -3.73 -9.21
CA ARG A 283 12.52 -3.74 -10.50
C ARG A 283 11.04 -3.97 -10.22
N SER A 284 10.26 -2.89 -10.13
CA SER A 284 8.86 -2.93 -9.68
C SER A 284 7.99 -3.87 -10.52
N ASN A 285 8.12 -3.81 -11.86
CA ASN A 285 7.32 -4.65 -12.76
C ASN A 285 7.71 -6.13 -12.68
N MET A 286 9.02 -6.43 -12.55
CA MET A 286 9.47 -7.80 -12.36
C MET A 286 9.05 -8.33 -10.99
N GLU A 287 9.02 -7.48 -9.97
CA GLU A 287 8.52 -7.84 -8.64
C GLU A 287 7.05 -8.24 -8.68
N LEU A 288 6.19 -7.47 -9.38
CA LEU A 288 4.78 -7.82 -9.54
C LEU A 288 4.59 -9.17 -10.24
N ILE A 289 5.37 -9.44 -11.29
CA ILE A 289 5.35 -10.74 -11.97
C ILE A 289 5.74 -11.87 -11.00
N ALA A 290 6.77 -11.65 -10.20
CA ALA A 290 7.22 -12.64 -9.22
C ALA A 290 6.19 -12.87 -8.12
N GLN A 291 5.56 -11.80 -7.61
CA GLN A 291 4.47 -11.88 -6.63
C GLN A 291 3.28 -12.66 -7.20
N GLY A 292 2.93 -12.41 -8.46
CA GLY A 292 1.88 -13.15 -9.15
C GLY A 292 2.21 -14.63 -9.29
N ALA A 293 3.41 -14.97 -9.76
CA ALA A 293 3.88 -16.35 -9.88
C ALA A 293 3.95 -17.06 -8.52
N GLY A 294 4.40 -16.34 -7.47
CA GLY A 294 4.43 -16.84 -6.11
C GLY A 294 3.04 -17.13 -5.54
N ASN A 295 2.07 -16.26 -5.78
CA ASN A 295 0.69 -16.46 -5.34
C ASN A 295 0.02 -17.63 -6.08
N ILE A 296 0.22 -17.77 -7.39
CA ILE A 296 -0.25 -18.94 -8.15
C ILE A 296 0.36 -20.22 -7.56
N THR A 297 1.67 -20.22 -7.30
CA THR A 297 2.34 -21.39 -6.71
C THR A 297 1.83 -21.68 -5.31
N SER A 298 1.67 -20.66 -4.44
CA SER A 298 1.10 -20.81 -3.11
C SER A 298 -0.27 -21.47 -3.15
N ALA A 299 -1.17 -20.97 -3.99
CA ALA A 299 -2.52 -21.48 -4.15
C ALA A 299 -2.54 -22.95 -4.61
N LEU A 300 -1.73 -23.28 -5.63
CA LEU A 300 -1.63 -24.66 -6.15
C LEU A 300 -1.07 -25.65 -5.12
N PHE A 301 -0.22 -25.22 -4.21
CA PHE A 301 0.33 -26.04 -3.15
C PHE A 301 -0.45 -25.92 -1.81
N GLY A 302 -1.68 -25.43 -1.86
CA GLY A 302 -2.58 -25.38 -0.69
C GLY A 302 -2.22 -24.31 0.33
N GLY A 303 -1.41 -23.34 -0.02
CA GLY A 303 -1.09 -22.16 0.80
C GLY A 303 -2.14 -21.06 0.72
N ILE A 304 -1.86 -19.96 1.41
CA ILE A 304 -2.67 -18.74 1.43
C ILE A 304 -1.97 -17.63 0.61
N PRO A 305 -2.61 -16.48 0.34
CA PRO A 305 -1.96 -15.36 -0.35
C PRO A 305 -0.68 -14.91 0.34
N ALA A 306 0.30 -14.54 -0.49
CA ALA A 306 1.63 -14.10 -0.09
C ALA A 306 1.95 -12.70 -0.61
N THR A 307 2.79 -11.99 0.14
CA THR A 307 3.41 -10.74 -0.31
C THR A 307 4.78 -10.54 0.33
N GLY A 308 5.49 -9.49 -0.07
CA GLY A 308 6.76 -9.09 0.55
C GLY A 308 6.56 -8.59 1.98
N ALA A 309 7.26 -9.20 2.93
CA ALA A 309 7.15 -8.87 4.35
C ALA A 309 8.23 -7.87 4.78
N ILE A 310 7.86 -6.63 5.11
CA ILE A 310 8.79 -5.55 5.49
C ILE A 310 9.68 -5.97 6.67
N ALA A 311 9.08 -6.51 7.74
CA ALA A 311 9.81 -6.90 8.94
C ALA A 311 10.82 -8.04 8.69
N ARG A 312 10.43 -9.05 7.88
CA ARG A 312 11.31 -10.16 7.51
C ARG A 312 12.43 -9.69 6.57
N THR A 313 12.13 -8.79 5.63
CA THR A 313 13.10 -8.15 4.74
C THR A 313 14.13 -7.34 5.54
N ALA A 314 13.68 -6.54 6.51
CA ALA A 314 14.58 -5.81 7.39
C ALA A 314 15.43 -6.75 8.27
N ALA A 315 14.85 -7.84 8.79
CA ALA A 315 15.59 -8.86 9.53
C ALA A 315 16.66 -9.55 8.65
N ASN A 316 16.33 -9.89 7.41
CA ASN A 316 17.28 -10.44 6.43
C ASN A 316 18.48 -9.51 6.24
N ILE A 317 18.23 -8.23 6.00
CA ILE A 317 19.27 -7.22 5.78
C ILE A 317 20.16 -7.04 7.02
N LYS A 318 19.56 -6.95 8.21
CA LYS A 318 20.27 -6.80 9.49
C LYS A 318 21.18 -7.98 9.80
N ASN A 319 20.82 -9.18 9.35
CA ASN A 319 21.62 -10.40 9.52
C ASN A 319 22.59 -10.66 8.36
N GLY A 320 22.77 -9.70 7.45
CA GLY A 320 23.80 -9.75 6.41
C GLY A 320 23.32 -10.26 5.05
N GLY A 321 22.04 -10.58 4.89
CA GLY A 321 21.44 -10.96 3.60
C GLY A 321 21.50 -9.80 2.60
N ARG A 322 22.01 -10.06 1.40
CA ARG A 322 22.19 -9.05 0.34
C ARG A 322 21.73 -9.54 -1.02
N THR A 323 21.38 -10.81 -1.14
CA THR A 323 20.94 -11.38 -2.41
C THR A 323 19.68 -12.23 -2.25
N PRO A 324 18.95 -12.53 -3.34
CA PRO A 324 17.76 -13.37 -3.30
C PRO A 324 18.01 -14.80 -2.77
N ILE A 325 19.28 -15.23 -2.74
CA ILE A 325 19.66 -16.55 -2.19
C ILE A 325 19.25 -16.67 -0.72
N ALA A 326 19.35 -15.59 0.07
CA ALA A 326 18.89 -15.62 1.46
C ALA A 326 17.39 -16.00 1.58
N GLY A 327 16.54 -15.49 0.70
CA GLY A 327 15.10 -15.84 0.66
C GLY A 327 14.87 -17.27 0.15
N MET A 328 15.66 -17.76 -0.80
CA MET A 328 15.57 -19.16 -1.23
C MET A 328 16.00 -20.11 -0.10
N VAL A 329 17.09 -19.81 0.60
CA VAL A 329 17.55 -20.57 1.78
C VAL A 329 16.49 -20.55 2.88
N HIS A 330 15.88 -19.38 3.16
CA HIS A 330 14.77 -19.26 4.10
C HIS A 330 13.64 -20.24 3.79
N SER A 331 13.22 -20.35 2.54
CA SER A 331 12.17 -21.28 2.11
C SER A 331 12.57 -22.75 2.26
N VAL A 332 13.81 -23.08 1.90
CA VAL A 332 14.34 -24.45 2.05
C VAL A 332 14.44 -24.85 3.54
N VAL A 333 14.91 -23.94 4.39
CA VAL A 333 14.98 -24.19 5.83
C VAL A 333 13.58 -24.37 6.44
N LEU A 334 12.59 -23.58 6.02
CA LEU A 334 11.19 -23.79 6.45
C LEU A 334 10.63 -25.14 6.00
N LEU A 335 11.01 -25.61 4.80
CA LEU A 335 10.64 -26.95 4.34
C LEU A 335 11.22 -28.05 5.25
N LEU A 336 12.47 -27.92 5.66
CA LEU A 336 13.10 -28.85 6.60
C LEU A 336 12.43 -28.80 7.97
N ILE A 337 12.11 -27.61 8.44
CA ILE A 337 11.39 -27.41 9.71
C ILE A 337 9.99 -28.04 9.65
N LEU A 338 9.27 -27.88 8.54
CA LEU A 338 7.94 -28.50 8.35
C LEU A 338 8.00 -30.02 8.56
N VAL A 339 8.96 -30.67 7.92
CA VAL A 339 9.08 -32.14 7.99
C VAL A 339 9.45 -32.61 9.40
N VAL A 340 10.33 -31.88 10.09
CA VAL A 340 10.94 -32.34 11.36
C VAL A 340 10.19 -31.79 12.59
N LEU A 341 9.81 -30.51 12.59
CA LEU A 341 9.32 -29.83 13.78
C LEU A 341 7.80 -29.60 13.81
N MET A 342 7.11 -29.78 12.68
CA MET A 342 5.66 -29.50 12.64
C MET A 342 4.84 -30.30 13.67
N PRO A 343 5.11 -31.59 13.97
CA PRO A 343 4.39 -32.32 15.01
C PRO A 343 4.47 -31.64 16.39
N TYR A 344 5.57 -30.95 16.69
CA TYR A 344 5.74 -30.22 17.95
C TYR A 344 4.93 -28.91 18.01
N ALA A 345 4.49 -28.41 16.86
CA ALA A 345 3.62 -27.23 16.81
C ALA A 345 2.24 -27.50 17.47
N ALA A 346 1.83 -28.78 17.57
CA ALA A 346 0.64 -29.19 18.33
C ALA A 346 0.68 -28.72 19.79
N LEU A 347 1.87 -28.65 20.38
CA LEU A 347 2.07 -28.29 21.78
C LEU A 347 2.02 -26.78 22.05
N ILE A 348 1.90 -25.96 21.04
CA ILE A 348 1.90 -24.50 21.20
C ILE A 348 0.55 -24.03 21.72
N PRO A 349 0.50 -23.35 22.89
CA PRO A 349 -0.75 -22.84 23.44
C PRO A 349 -1.32 -21.67 22.63
N MET A 350 -2.63 -21.59 22.46
CA MET A 350 -3.30 -20.50 21.73
C MET A 350 -3.02 -19.11 22.30
N PRO A 351 -2.93 -18.90 23.65
CA PRO A 351 -2.54 -17.59 24.21
C PRO A 351 -1.15 -17.10 23.80
N VAL A 352 -0.20 -18.03 23.53
CA VAL A 352 1.15 -17.67 23.01
C VAL A 352 1.03 -17.09 21.59
N ILE A 353 0.23 -17.75 20.75
CA ILE A 353 -0.05 -17.28 19.39
C ILE A 353 -0.73 -15.91 19.43
N ALA A 354 -1.71 -15.73 20.29
CA ALA A 354 -2.40 -14.45 20.49
C ALA A 354 -1.44 -13.34 20.95
N ALA A 355 -0.52 -13.63 21.88
CA ALA A 355 0.50 -12.69 22.32
C ALA A 355 1.45 -12.27 21.17
N ILE A 356 1.88 -13.22 20.32
CA ILE A 356 2.68 -12.94 19.13
C ILE A 356 1.92 -12.01 18.18
N LEU A 357 0.64 -12.28 17.93
CA LEU A 357 -0.18 -11.46 17.03
C LEU A 357 -0.51 -10.08 17.63
N PHE A 358 -0.62 -9.94 18.94
CA PHE A 358 -0.69 -8.63 19.61
C PHE A 358 0.56 -7.79 19.34
N MET A 359 1.75 -8.38 19.41
CA MET A 359 2.99 -7.68 19.08
C MET A 359 3.08 -7.32 17.59
N VAL A 360 2.58 -8.19 16.72
CA VAL A 360 2.47 -7.90 15.28
C VAL A 360 1.54 -6.72 15.04
N ALA A 361 0.36 -6.73 15.65
CA ALA A 361 -0.63 -5.66 15.55
C ALA A 361 -0.06 -4.33 16.08
N TYR A 362 0.61 -4.35 17.23
CA TYR A 362 1.26 -3.16 17.80
C TYR A 362 2.31 -2.56 16.86
N ASN A 363 3.19 -3.40 16.30
CA ASN A 363 4.22 -2.96 15.38
C ASN A 363 3.66 -2.47 14.03
N MET A 364 2.54 -3.05 13.59
CA MET A 364 1.89 -2.70 12.33
C MET A 364 1.07 -1.41 12.44
N CYS A 365 0.47 -1.15 13.61
CA CYS A 365 -0.35 0.03 13.84
C CYS A 365 0.43 1.34 13.71
N ASP A 366 1.73 1.35 14.03
CA ASP A 366 2.61 2.55 14.04
C ASP A 366 1.89 3.82 14.57
N ILE A 367 1.41 3.73 15.79
CA ILE A 367 0.60 4.77 16.45
C ILE A 367 1.27 6.13 16.36
N LYS A 368 2.61 6.17 16.47
CA LYS A 368 3.37 7.43 16.42
C LYS A 368 3.21 8.12 15.06
N THR A 369 3.36 7.37 13.97
CA THR A 369 3.19 7.88 12.61
C THR A 369 1.73 8.29 12.37
N PHE A 370 0.76 7.48 12.78
CA PHE A 370 -0.67 7.80 12.65
C PHE A 370 -1.02 9.12 13.35
N VAL A 371 -0.66 9.27 14.62
CA VAL A 371 -0.92 10.50 15.41
C VAL A 371 -0.18 11.70 14.83
N ASN A 372 1.05 11.52 14.35
CA ASN A 372 1.81 12.60 13.73
C ASN A 372 1.13 13.08 12.45
N LEU A 373 0.66 12.17 11.59
CA LEU A 373 -0.09 12.52 10.38
C LEU A 373 -1.38 13.28 10.70
N CYS A 374 -2.11 12.86 11.75
CA CYS A 374 -3.30 13.60 12.19
C CYS A 374 -3.01 15.03 12.65
N LYS A 375 -1.77 15.30 13.14
CA LYS A 375 -1.38 16.63 13.63
C LYS A 375 -0.77 17.54 12.56
N THR A 376 -0.06 16.96 11.60
CA THR A 376 0.79 17.72 10.68
C THR A 376 0.31 17.74 9.23
N SER A 377 -0.58 16.82 8.84
CA SER A 377 -1.04 16.72 7.46
C SER A 377 -2.16 17.73 7.13
N PRO A 378 -2.36 18.08 5.86
CA PRO A 378 -3.52 18.83 5.41
C PRO A 378 -4.84 18.15 5.79
N LYS A 379 -5.90 18.92 6.00
CA LYS A 379 -7.23 18.40 6.38
C LYS A 379 -7.75 17.32 5.43
N SER A 380 -7.54 17.47 4.13
CA SER A 380 -7.89 16.47 3.12
C SER A 380 -7.23 15.11 3.39
N ASP A 381 -5.94 15.12 3.72
CA ASP A 381 -5.17 13.92 3.95
C ASP A 381 -5.54 13.25 5.28
N ILE A 382 -5.89 14.05 6.30
CA ILE A 382 -6.42 13.55 7.59
C ILE A 382 -7.78 12.87 7.36
N ILE A 383 -8.66 13.45 6.55
CA ILE A 383 -9.96 12.84 6.23
C ILE A 383 -9.75 11.48 5.57
N VAL A 384 -8.85 11.38 4.58
CA VAL A 384 -8.52 10.11 3.91
C VAL A 384 -7.98 9.10 4.92
N LEU A 385 -7.01 9.49 5.75
CA LEU A 385 -6.40 8.63 6.77
C LEU A 385 -7.44 8.05 7.73
N VAL A 386 -8.27 8.92 8.34
CA VAL A 386 -9.25 8.51 9.34
C VAL A 386 -10.38 7.71 8.71
N SER A 387 -10.88 8.12 7.54
CA SER A 387 -11.93 7.39 6.83
C SER A 387 -11.47 5.98 6.45
N THR A 388 -10.26 5.84 5.90
CA THR A 388 -9.69 4.54 5.55
C THR A 388 -9.52 3.66 6.79
N PHE A 389 -9.02 4.21 7.89
CA PHE A 389 -8.90 3.51 9.17
C PHE A 389 -10.26 3.01 9.68
N VAL A 390 -11.25 3.90 9.78
CA VAL A 390 -12.60 3.56 10.29
C VAL A 390 -13.28 2.52 9.40
N LEU A 391 -13.23 2.70 8.08
CA LEU A 391 -13.82 1.75 7.14
C LEU A 391 -13.17 0.36 7.23
N THR A 392 -11.85 0.29 7.44
CA THR A 392 -11.14 -1.00 7.63
C THR A 392 -11.59 -1.71 8.91
N VAL A 393 -11.87 -0.98 9.99
CA VAL A 393 -12.25 -1.57 11.28
C VAL A 393 -13.73 -1.96 11.31
N VAL A 394 -14.61 -1.12 10.74
CA VAL A 394 -16.07 -1.25 10.87
C VAL A 394 -16.68 -2.13 9.78
N PHE A 395 -16.19 -2.02 8.54
CA PHE A 395 -16.70 -2.77 7.41
C PHE A 395 -15.70 -3.87 7.02
N ASP A 396 -15.04 -3.68 5.89
CA ASP A 396 -13.97 -4.56 5.45
C ASP A 396 -12.88 -3.77 4.73
N LEU A 397 -11.76 -4.46 4.45
CA LEU A 397 -10.62 -3.86 3.81
C LEU A 397 -10.87 -3.49 2.34
N VAL A 398 -11.73 -4.23 1.64
CA VAL A 398 -12.04 -3.98 0.23
C VAL A 398 -12.69 -2.61 0.10
N VAL A 399 -13.77 -2.39 0.86
CA VAL A 399 -14.49 -1.11 0.92
C VAL A 399 -13.57 0.02 1.36
N ALA A 400 -12.70 -0.23 2.35
CA ALA A 400 -11.78 0.79 2.85
C ALA A 400 -10.78 1.28 1.78
N ILE A 401 -10.23 0.35 0.98
CA ILE A 401 -9.27 0.69 -0.09
C ILE A 401 -9.99 1.41 -1.24
N GLU A 402 -11.12 0.89 -1.70
CA GLU A 402 -11.88 1.48 -2.81
C GLU A 402 -12.34 2.90 -2.49
N VAL A 403 -13.00 3.08 -1.35
CA VAL A 403 -13.47 4.40 -0.90
C VAL A 403 -12.30 5.31 -0.59
N GLY A 404 -11.23 4.79 0.04
CA GLY A 404 -10.02 5.55 0.35
C GLY A 404 -9.33 6.12 -0.88
N ILE A 405 -9.15 5.32 -1.94
CA ILE A 405 -8.53 5.76 -3.20
C ILE A 405 -9.45 6.79 -3.89
N LEU A 406 -10.74 6.52 -3.98
CA LEU A 406 -11.70 7.44 -4.58
C LEU A 406 -11.73 8.78 -3.85
N LEU A 407 -11.82 8.76 -2.53
CA LEU A 407 -11.82 9.95 -1.69
C LEU A 407 -10.52 10.75 -1.83
N ALA A 408 -9.36 10.06 -1.83
CA ALA A 408 -8.06 10.70 -2.03
C ALA A 408 -7.96 11.37 -3.40
N ALA A 409 -8.45 10.71 -4.46
CA ALA A 409 -8.45 11.26 -5.81
C ALA A 409 -9.33 12.53 -5.90
N ILE A 410 -10.54 12.48 -5.35
CA ILE A 410 -11.47 13.64 -5.33
C ILE A 410 -10.88 14.81 -4.54
N LEU A 411 -10.36 14.56 -3.35
CA LEU A 411 -9.77 15.61 -2.51
C LEU A 411 -8.48 16.17 -3.09
N PHE A 412 -7.69 15.35 -3.79
CA PHE A 412 -6.52 15.81 -4.54
C PHE A 412 -6.93 16.72 -5.71
N MET A 413 -7.95 16.33 -6.50
CA MET A 413 -8.48 17.16 -7.58
C MET A 413 -8.99 18.49 -7.07
N LYS A 414 -9.76 18.48 -5.96
CA LYS A 414 -10.22 19.71 -5.31
C LYS A 414 -9.05 20.61 -4.91
N ARG A 415 -8.04 20.06 -4.21
CA ARG A 415 -6.85 20.82 -3.79
C ARG A 415 -6.09 21.42 -4.99
N MET A 416 -5.95 20.66 -6.08
CA MET A 416 -5.32 21.18 -7.30
C MET A 416 -6.14 22.29 -7.95
N SER A 417 -7.47 22.18 -7.90
CA SER A 417 -8.35 23.26 -8.34
C SER A 417 -8.22 24.53 -7.48
N ASP A 418 -8.11 24.37 -6.17
CA ASP A 418 -8.02 25.51 -5.24
C ASP A 418 -6.69 26.29 -5.42
N VAL A 419 -5.60 25.60 -5.77
CA VAL A 419 -4.27 26.19 -6.02
C VAL A 419 -4.21 26.97 -7.35
N THR A 420 -5.09 26.65 -8.31
CA THR A 420 -5.15 27.39 -9.56
C THR A 420 -5.78 28.76 -9.30
N GLU A 421 -5.13 29.83 -9.72
CA GLU A 421 -5.59 31.21 -9.55
C GLU A 421 -5.64 31.93 -10.88
N VAL A 422 -6.62 32.84 -11.04
CA VAL A 422 -6.75 33.74 -12.18
C VAL A 422 -6.87 35.15 -11.60
N GLU A 423 -5.81 35.92 -11.70
CA GLU A 423 -5.71 37.24 -11.11
C GLU A 423 -5.55 38.32 -12.18
N GLY A 424 -6.38 39.38 -12.10
CA GLY A 424 -6.19 40.59 -12.90
C GLY A 424 -5.05 41.42 -12.33
N TRP A 425 -4.18 41.92 -13.19
CA TRP A 425 -3.18 42.88 -12.78
C TRP A 425 -3.90 44.20 -12.44
N LYS A 426 -3.73 44.66 -11.20
CA LYS A 426 -4.21 45.97 -10.79
C LYS A 426 -3.34 47.04 -11.39
N TYR A 427 -3.96 48.17 -11.79
CA TYR A 427 -3.22 49.37 -12.01
C TYR A 427 -2.50 49.76 -10.73
N VAL A 428 -1.19 49.91 -10.79
CA VAL A 428 -0.47 50.62 -9.75
C VAL A 428 -0.40 52.04 -10.23
N ASP A 429 -1.10 52.93 -9.58
CA ASP A 429 -0.92 54.35 -9.79
C ASP A 429 0.56 54.70 -9.52
N GLU A 430 1.10 55.60 -10.31
CA GLU A 430 2.55 55.93 -10.32
C GLU A 430 3.11 56.42 -8.97
N ASP A 431 2.24 56.58 -7.95
CA ASP A 431 2.59 57.22 -6.68
C ASP A 431 2.94 56.27 -5.51
N ASP A 432 2.83 54.95 -5.65
CA ASP A 432 2.84 54.08 -4.45
C ASP A 432 4.12 53.32 -4.13
N ASP A 433 5.09 53.18 -4.99
CA ASP A 433 6.42 52.65 -4.60
C ASP A 433 7.52 52.79 -5.71
N ALA A 434 8.39 53.76 -5.56
CA ALA A 434 9.49 54.04 -6.51
C ALA A 434 10.57 52.93 -6.54
N ASP A 435 10.57 51.99 -5.57
CA ASP A 435 11.59 50.93 -5.45
C ASP A 435 11.11 49.54 -5.93
N SER A 436 9.90 49.39 -6.40
CA SER A 436 9.39 48.12 -6.90
C SER A 436 9.80 47.88 -8.36
N LEU A 437 10.80 47.06 -8.58
CA LEU A 437 11.24 46.54 -9.88
C LEU A 437 10.18 45.72 -10.66
N ALA A 438 9.03 45.45 -10.07
CA ALA A 438 7.96 44.63 -10.64
C ALA A 438 6.81 45.46 -11.27
N LEU A 439 6.81 46.77 -11.15
CA LEU A 439 5.72 47.65 -11.62
C LEU A 439 5.88 47.94 -13.11
N ARG A 440 5.07 47.30 -13.94
CA ARG A 440 4.89 47.65 -15.35
C ARG A 440 3.60 48.44 -15.48
N VAL A 441 3.70 49.60 -16.10
CA VAL A 441 2.52 50.38 -16.45
C VAL A 441 1.75 49.64 -17.54
N VAL A 442 0.55 49.20 -17.26
CA VAL A 442 -0.38 48.63 -18.24
C VAL A 442 -1.22 49.77 -18.82
N PRO A 443 -1.15 49.99 -20.14
CA PRO A 443 -1.98 51.06 -20.76
C PRO A 443 -3.46 50.89 -20.47
N GLY A 444 -4.17 52.00 -20.29
CA GLY A 444 -5.58 52.01 -19.83
C GLY A 444 -6.61 51.28 -20.70
N HIS A 445 -6.25 50.95 -21.94
CA HIS A 445 -7.08 50.18 -22.88
C HIS A 445 -6.79 48.68 -22.88
N ILE A 446 -5.80 48.19 -22.09
CA ILE A 446 -5.39 46.79 -22.00
C ILE A 446 -5.79 46.24 -20.64
N THR A 447 -6.28 44.99 -20.60
CA THR A 447 -6.46 44.25 -19.38
C THR A 447 -5.53 43.04 -19.39
N VAL A 448 -4.81 42.78 -18.32
CA VAL A 448 -3.90 41.64 -18.19
C VAL A 448 -4.42 40.73 -17.08
N TYR A 449 -4.58 39.44 -17.37
CA TYR A 449 -4.83 38.41 -16.39
C TYR A 449 -3.67 37.42 -16.38
N GLU A 450 -3.19 37.12 -15.20
CA GLU A 450 -2.23 36.05 -14.98
C GLU A 450 -2.93 34.79 -14.49
N ILE A 451 -2.64 33.67 -15.13
CA ILE A 451 -3.16 32.37 -14.74
C ILE A 451 -2.02 31.59 -14.11
N SER A 452 -2.21 31.18 -12.87
CA SER A 452 -1.25 30.38 -12.11
C SER A 452 -1.82 29.01 -11.78
N GLY A 453 -1.05 27.95 -12.04
CA GLY A 453 -1.43 26.55 -11.80
C GLY A 453 -1.97 25.82 -13.02
N PRO A 454 -2.19 24.51 -12.90
CA PRO A 454 -2.69 23.68 -13.99
C PRO A 454 -4.19 23.92 -14.23
N LEU A 455 -4.58 24.11 -15.48
CA LEU A 455 -5.96 24.28 -15.90
C LEU A 455 -6.54 22.94 -16.36
N PHE A 456 -7.38 22.36 -15.54
CA PHE A 456 -8.14 21.13 -15.84
C PHE A 456 -9.60 21.30 -15.44
N PHE A 457 -10.46 20.31 -15.74
CA PHE A 457 -11.92 20.42 -15.55
C PHE A 457 -12.36 21.02 -14.20
N GLY A 458 -11.62 20.73 -13.09
CA GLY A 458 -11.94 21.28 -11.76
C GLY A 458 -11.60 22.76 -11.57
N ALA A 459 -10.74 23.34 -12.42
CA ALA A 459 -10.29 24.73 -12.34
C ALA A 459 -10.65 25.57 -13.57
N ALA A 460 -11.09 24.92 -14.66
CA ALA A 460 -11.31 25.55 -15.95
C ALA A 460 -12.35 26.68 -15.91
N ASP A 461 -13.34 26.58 -15.04
CA ASP A 461 -14.38 27.63 -14.88
C ASP A 461 -13.84 28.94 -14.35
N LYS A 462 -12.62 28.95 -13.77
CA LYS A 462 -11.98 30.19 -13.32
C LYS A 462 -11.66 31.13 -14.49
N ILE A 463 -11.40 30.59 -15.70
CA ILE A 463 -11.22 31.37 -16.94
C ILE A 463 -12.48 32.15 -17.27
N LEU A 464 -13.66 31.56 -17.09
CA LEU A 464 -14.93 32.21 -17.40
C LEU A 464 -15.30 33.32 -16.42
N LYS A 465 -14.61 33.45 -15.28
CA LYS A 465 -14.76 34.54 -14.32
C LYS A 465 -13.98 35.80 -14.69
N ILE A 466 -13.20 35.76 -15.77
CA ILE A 466 -12.48 36.92 -16.30
C ILE A 466 -13.49 37.96 -16.72
N THR A 467 -13.41 39.12 -16.10
CA THR A 467 -14.34 40.23 -16.40
C THR A 467 -13.88 40.93 -17.69
N LEU A 468 -14.75 40.92 -18.71
CA LEU A 468 -14.54 41.62 -19.97
C LEU A 468 -15.14 43.03 -19.87
N ASP A 469 -14.26 44.02 -19.72
CA ASP A 469 -14.67 45.44 -19.71
C ASP A 469 -14.71 45.95 -21.18
N GLU A 470 -15.90 46.34 -21.64
CA GLU A 470 -16.14 46.84 -23.01
C GLU A 470 -15.39 48.16 -23.33
N LYS A 471 -14.87 48.84 -22.31
CA LYS A 471 -14.01 50.03 -22.49
C LYS A 471 -12.58 49.62 -22.84
N ARG A 472 -12.23 48.36 -22.74
CA ARG A 472 -10.90 47.82 -23.03
C ARG A 472 -10.88 47.21 -24.42
N ARG A 473 -9.79 47.44 -25.16
CA ARG A 473 -9.63 46.93 -26.52
C ARG A 473 -8.93 45.57 -26.56
N CYS A 474 -8.06 45.29 -25.58
CA CYS A 474 -7.25 44.10 -25.56
C CYS A 474 -7.31 43.38 -24.20
N LEU A 475 -7.37 42.03 -24.24
CA LEU A 475 -7.20 41.15 -23.11
C LEU A 475 -5.93 40.32 -23.31
N VAL A 476 -4.97 40.47 -22.41
CA VAL A 476 -3.75 39.66 -22.39
C VAL A 476 -3.84 38.58 -21.35
N LEU A 477 -3.71 37.31 -21.75
CA LEU A 477 -3.64 36.16 -20.83
C LEU A 477 -2.17 35.73 -20.68
N ARG A 478 -1.60 35.90 -19.49
CA ARG A 478 -0.29 35.44 -19.14
C ARG A 478 -0.36 34.01 -18.62
N MET A 479 0.25 33.06 -19.37
CA MET A 479 0.18 31.62 -19.07
C MET A 479 1.51 31.02 -18.60
N ARG A 480 2.46 31.85 -18.14
CA ARG A 480 3.80 31.41 -17.71
C ARG A 480 3.74 30.31 -16.64
N SER A 481 2.81 30.43 -15.71
CA SER A 481 2.65 29.50 -14.59
C SER A 481 1.65 28.37 -14.87
N VAL A 482 1.11 28.29 -16.11
CA VAL A 482 0.22 27.20 -16.53
C VAL A 482 1.06 26.03 -17.02
N SER A 483 1.12 24.96 -16.22
CA SER A 483 1.93 23.78 -16.55
C SER A 483 1.20 22.79 -17.48
N ALA A 484 -0.12 22.74 -17.43
CA ALA A 484 -0.94 21.84 -18.25
C ALA A 484 -2.35 22.37 -18.44
N ILE A 485 -2.97 22.04 -19.59
CA ILE A 485 -4.39 22.24 -19.88
C ILE A 485 -5.03 20.95 -20.37
N ASP A 486 -6.31 20.75 -20.09
CA ASP A 486 -7.11 19.65 -20.61
C ASP A 486 -8.17 20.12 -21.64
N ALA A 487 -9.01 19.19 -22.10
CA ALA A 487 -10.05 19.48 -23.07
C ALA A 487 -11.11 20.48 -22.55
N THR A 488 -11.41 20.45 -21.22
CA THR A 488 -12.37 21.38 -20.62
C THR A 488 -11.81 22.79 -20.56
N ALA A 489 -10.54 22.94 -20.17
CA ALA A 489 -9.86 24.21 -20.18
C ALA A 489 -9.77 24.79 -21.61
N MET A 490 -9.50 23.94 -22.60
CA MET A 490 -9.46 24.36 -24.00
C MET A 490 -10.84 24.89 -24.46
N HIS A 491 -11.91 24.19 -24.15
CA HIS A 491 -13.27 24.62 -24.45
C HIS A 491 -13.60 25.97 -23.80
N ASN A 492 -13.19 26.18 -22.55
CA ASN A 492 -13.42 27.45 -21.86
C ASN A 492 -12.58 28.60 -22.42
N LEU A 493 -11.37 28.31 -22.95
CA LEU A 493 -10.56 29.30 -23.69
C LEU A 493 -11.24 29.69 -25.02
N GLU A 494 -11.82 28.72 -25.74
CA GLU A 494 -12.57 29.01 -26.97
C GLU A 494 -13.79 29.88 -26.66
N LYS A 495 -14.54 29.57 -25.61
CA LYS A 495 -15.68 30.35 -25.17
C LYS A 495 -15.29 31.78 -24.77
N LEU A 496 -14.18 31.92 -24.02
CA LEU A 496 -13.65 33.25 -23.69
C LEU A 496 -13.30 34.04 -24.97
N TYR A 497 -12.67 33.38 -25.95
CA TYR A 497 -12.36 33.99 -27.24
C TYR A 497 -13.63 34.46 -27.98
N GLU A 498 -14.68 33.63 -28.06
CA GLU A 498 -15.97 34.02 -28.65
C GLU A 498 -16.60 35.22 -27.96
N ASP A 499 -16.51 35.26 -26.63
CA ASP A 499 -17.06 36.38 -25.85
C ASP A 499 -16.20 37.65 -26.04
N CYS A 500 -14.89 37.55 -26.19
CA CYS A 500 -14.03 38.65 -26.60
C CYS A 500 -14.40 39.16 -28.00
N GLN A 501 -14.62 38.28 -28.95
CA GLN A 501 -15.03 38.65 -30.33
C GLN A 501 -16.36 39.40 -30.35
N LYS A 502 -17.36 38.92 -29.61
CA LYS A 502 -18.68 39.61 -29.50
C LYS A 502 -18.57 41.02 -28.95
N LYS A 503 -17.60 41.28 -28.06
CA LYS A 503 -17.35 42.59 -27.44
C LYS A 503 -16.30 43.45 -28.16
N GLY A 504 -15.75 42.96 -29.27
CA GLY A 504 -14.69 43.64 -30.01
C GLY A 504 -13.36 43.73 -29.27
N ILE A 505 -13.11 42.79 -28.35
CA ILE A 505 -11.86 42.72 -27.55
C ILE A 505 -10.89 41.75 -28.21
N GLN A 506 -9.67 42.20 -28.48
CA GLN A 506 -8.64 41.31 -28.99
C GLN A 506 -7.99 40.49 -27.90
N LEU A 507 -7.98 39.14 -28.07
CA LEU A 507 -7.34 38.22 -27.14
C LEU A 507 -5.90 37.95 -27.54
N ILE A 508 -4.98 38.12 -26.59
CA ILE A 508 -3.52 37.92 -26.79
C ILE A 508 -3.01 36.96 -25.70
N PHE A 509 -2.16 36.04 -26.07
CA PHE A 509 -1.52 35.08 -25.15
C PHE A 509 -0.05 35.44 -24.94
N SER A 510 0.41 35.30 -23.70
CA SER A 510 1.80 35.50 -23.34
C SER A 510 2.38 34.29 -22.64
N HIS A 511 3.57 33.86 -23.06
CA HIS A 511 4.37 32.83 -22.42
C HIS A 511 3.60 31.49 -22.24
N VAL A 512 3.11 30.92 -23.33
CA VAL A 512 2.44 29.63 -23.32
C VAL A 512 3.49 28.52 -23.24
N ASN A 513 3.42 27.66 -22.20
CA ASN A 513 4.33 26.54 -21.99
C ASN A 513 4.11 25.40 -23.01
N GLU A 514 5.07 24.46 -23.08
CA GLU A 514 5.12 23.40 -24.11
C GLU A 514 3.85 22.51 -24.13
N GLN A 515 3.32 22.09 -22.98
CA GLN A 515 2.15 21.22 -22.95
C GLN A 515 0.86 21.98 -23.34
N PRO A 516 0.54 23.17 -22.78
CA PRO A 516 -0.55 24.00 -23.25
C PRO A 516 -0.44 24.34 -24.74
N TRP A 517 0.75 24.69 -25.22
CA TRP A 517 0.98 24.99 -26.64
C TRP A 517 0.56 23.85 -27.56
N ARG A 518 1.02 22.61 -27.27
CA ARG A 518 0.65 21.42 -28.06
C ARG A 518 -0.84 21.17 -28.11
N VAL A 519 -1.57 21.44 -27.04
CA VAL A 519 -3.03 21.26 -26.98
C VAL A 519 -3.71 22.35 -27.80
N ILE A 520 -3.32 23.61 -27.65
CA ILE A 520 -3.83 24.78 -28.37
C ILE A 520 -3.60 24.61 -29.88
N GLU A 521 -2.39 24.22 -30.28
CA GLU A 521 -2.01 23.97 -31.69
C GLU A 521 -2.82 22.81 -32.29
N LYS A 522 -2.91 21.68 -31.58
CA LYS A 522 -3.66 20.52 -32.05
C LYS A 522 -5.16 20.79 -32.21
N ASN A 523 -5.70 21.73 -31.45
CA ASN A 523 -7.11 22.16 -31.55
C ASN A 523 -7.36 23.15 -32.70
N GLY A 524 -6.33 23.67 -33.37
CA GLY A 524 -6.47 24.69 -34.41
C GLY A 524 -6.83 26.08 -33.85
N PHE A 525 -6.56 26.32 -32.54
CA PHE A 525 -6.93 27.55 -31.89
C PHE A 525 -5.96 28.70 -32.23
N ILE A 526 -4.72 28.38 -32.62
CA ILE A 526 -3.73 29.37 -33.08
C ILE A 526 -4.22 30.06 -34.36
N GLU A 527 -4.80 29.32 -35.29
CA GLU A 527 -5.33 29.85 -36.54
C GLU A 527 -6.57 30.73 -36.30
N LYS A 528 -7.41 30.36 -35.29
CA LYS A 528 -8.60 31.14 -34.92
C LYS A 528 -8.27 32.48 -34.29
N VAL A 529 -7.30 32.52 -33.38
CA VAL A 529 -6.87 33.73 -32.64
C VAL A 529 -5.91 34.57 -33.44
N GLY A 530 -5.13 33.96 -34.35
CA GLY A 530 -4.06 34.52 -35.12
C GLY A 530 -2.69 34.32 -34.44
N ALA A 531 -1.74 33.79 -35.19
CA ALA A 531 -0.41 33.44 -34.69
C ALA A 531 0.35 34.63 -34.04
N ASP A 532 0.17 35.86 -34.59
CA ASP A 532 0.76 37.09 -34.07
C ASP A 532 0.30 37.48 -32.65
N ASN A 533 -0.79 36.88 -32.18
CA ASN A 533 -1.35 37.10 -30.85
C ASN A 533 -0.81 36.13 -29.80
N PHE A 534 0.11 35.24 -30.16
CA PHE A 534 0.85 34.35 -29.26
C PHE A 534 2.28 34.84 -29.09
N CYS A 535 2.55 35.53 -28.00
CA CYS A 535 3.82 36.20 -27.73
C CYS A 535 4.67 35.37 -26.75
N ALA A 536 6.00 35.37 -26.98
CA ALA A 536 6.95 34.66 -26.12
C ALA A 536 7.06 35.30 -24.73
N HIS A 537 6.96 36.62 -24.63
CA HIS A 537 7.11 37.39 -23.40
C HIS A 537 5.95 38.36 -23.19
N ILE A 538 5.73 38.76 -21.93
CA ILE A 538 4.69 39.72 -21.60
C ILE A 538 4.92 41.10 -22.26
N ASP A 539 6.20 41.49 -22.40
CA ASP A 539 6.56 42.77 -23.06
C ASP A 539 6.16 42.77 -24.53
N ASP A 540 6.33 41.65 -25.23
CA ASP A 540 5.92 41.50 -26.60
C ASP A 540 4.39 41.51 -26.74
N ALA A 541 3.68 40.88 -25.78
CA ALA A 541 2.23 40.90 -25.75
C ALA A 541 1.67 42.33 -25.48
N LEU A 542 2.29 43.07 -24.59
CA LEU A 542 1.88 44.46 -24.32
C LEU A 542 2.15 45.36 -25.53
N LYS A 543 3.35 45.26 -26.18
CA LYS A 543 3.63 45.97 -27.43
C LYS A 543 2.65 45.62 -28.55
N ARG A 544 2.29 44.35 -28.67
CA ARG A 544 1.27 43.91 -29.64
C ARG A 544 -0.09 44.54 -29.32
N ALA A 545 -0.49 44.57 -28.06
CA ALA A 545 -1.75 45.15 -27.61
C ALA A 545 -1.81 46.68 -27.80
N GLU A 546 -0.68 47.38 -27.72
CA GLU A 546 -0.58 48.82 -28.00
C GLU A 546 -0.76 49.17 -29.48
N GLN A 547 -0.47 48.22 -30.40
CA GLN A 547 -0.62 48.39 -31.84
C GLN A 547 -2.07 48.20 -32.32
N LEU A 548 -2.95 47.73 -31.47
CA LEU A 548 -4.36 47.39 -31.76
C LEU A 548 -5.31 48.40 -31.14
#